data_bc7e567d60014bea8168be490c018ae1
#
_entry.id   bc7e567d60014bea8168be490c018ae1
#
_cell.length_a   1.000
_cell.length_b   1.000
_cell.length_c   1.000
_cell.angle_alpha   90.00
_cell.angle_beta   90.00
_cell.angle_gamma   90.00
#
_symmetry.space_group_name_H-M   'P 1'
#
loop_
_entity.id
_entity.type
_entity.pdbx_description
1 polymer ?
#
loop_
_entity_poly.entity_id
_entity_poly.type
_entity_poly.pdbx_seq_one_letter_code
_entity_poly.pdbx_strand_id
1 'polypeptide(L)'
;MASTAGATVRARLRAVPGYSFVELLVVSAILLILASAVLPLSKVTIQRQREAELRRALREIRTAIDNHKDSVDLGLIGGVNVEAGSEGYPPDLETLVEGIEVLNDASGRKIRFLRRIPFDPMTRSTEWGLRSYQDAPDTTSWGGDNVYDIYTTSRGSALDGTNYNEW
;
A
#
# COMPACT_ATOMS: atom_id res chain seq x y z
N MET A 1 -8.21 25.43 86.98
CA MET A 1 -6.91 25.02 86.41
C MET A 1 -7.17 23.72 85.67
N ALA A 2 -7.38 23.75 84.36
CA ALA A 2 -7.61 22.57 83.55
C ALA A 2 -6.44 22.40 82.58
N SER A 3 -5.70 21.28 82.73
CA SER A 3 -4.56 20.90 81.91
C SER A 3 -5.07 20.10 80.70
N THR A 4 -4.91 20.66 79.53
CA THR A 4 -5.29 20.04 78.27
C THR A 4 -4.12 19.18 77.73
N ALA A 5 -4.23 17.85 77.83
CA ALA A 5 -3.24 16.90 77.31
C ALA A 5 -3.41 16.78 75.76
N GLY A 6 -2.45 17.31 75.03
CA GLY A 6 -2.39 17.18 73.57
C GLY A 6 -2.05 15.77 73.15
N ALA A 7 -2.98 15.06 72.55
CA ALA A 7 -2.74 13.75 71.94
C ALA A 7 -2.06 13.91 70.54
N THR A 8 -0.76 13.60 70.51
CA THR A 8 0.01 13.53 69.26
C THR A 8 -0.37 12.26 68.50
N VAL A 9 -1.13 12.38 67.43
CA VAL A 9 -1.40 11.29 66.47
C VAL A 9 -0.15 11.06 65.66
N ARG A 10 0.60 10.02 66.00
CA ARG A 10 1.71 9.52 65.17
C ARG A 10 1.13 8.77 63.97
N ALA A 11 1.14 9.42 62.82
CA ALA A 11 0.86 8.76 61.53
C ALA A 11 1.94 7.67 61.31
N ARG A 12 1.53 6.40 61.35
CA ARG A 12 2.39 5.28 60.96
C ARG A 12 2.52 5.32 59.45
N LEU A 13 3.66 5.80 58.97
CA LEU A 13 4.11 5.60 57.59
C LEU A 13 4.25 4.08 57.40
N ARG A 14 3.33 3.49 56.59
CA ARG A 14 3.49 2.11 56.11
C ARG A 14 4.75 2.08 55.26
N ALA A 15 5.80 1.39 55.75
CA ALA A 15 6.96 1.10 54.95
C ALA A 15 6.49 0.24 53.75
N VAL A 16 6.61 0.74 52.56
CA VAL A 16 6.40 -0.02 51.33
C VAL A 16 7.60 -0.97 51.20
N PRO A 17 7.42 -2.29 51.16
CA PRO A 17 8.53 -3.22 51.01
C PRO A 17 9.27 -2.91 49.70
N GLY A 18 10.57 -2.69 49.78
CA GLY A 18 11.43 -2.52 48.61
C GLY A 18 11.56 -3.85 47.84
N TYR A 19 11.68 -3.78 46.54
CA TYR A 19 11.93 -4.97 45.72
C TYR A 19 13.30 -5.56 45.99
N SER A 20 13.34 -6.90 46.03
CA SER A 20 14.61 -7.64 46.13
C SER A 20 15.39 -7.54 44.82
N PHE A 21 16.71 -7.55 44.88
CA PHE A 21 17.57 -7.61 43.68
C PHE A 21 17.24 -8.82 42.81
N VAL A 22 16.95 -9.97 43.44
CA VAL A 22 16.57 -11.20 42.73
C VAL A 22 15.21 -11.02 42.00
N GLU A 23 14.25 -10.34 42.62
CA GLU A 23 12.95 -10.06 42.01
C GLU A 23 13.08 -9.15 40.78
N LEU A 24 13.95 -8.12 40.83
CA LEU A 24 14.28 -7.29 39.70
C LEU A 24 14.95 -8.09 38.55
N LEU A 25 15.84 -9.02 38.89
CA LEU A 25 16.47 -9.91 37.90
C LEU A 25 15.43 -10.80 37.21
N VAL A 26 14.53 -11.43 37.97
CA VAL A 26 13.49 -12.31 37.46
C VAL A 26 12.51 -11.52 36.54
N VAL A 27 12.04 -10.37 37.02
CA VAL A 27 11.16 -9.51 36.24
C VAL A 27 11.83 -9.06 34.94
N SER A 28 13.10 -8.62 35.02
CA SER A 28 13.86 -8.21 33.84
C SER A 28 14.03 -9.36 32.85
N ALA A 29 14.32 -10.58 33.32
CA ALA A 29 14.43 -11.76 32.46
C ALA A 29 13.11 -12.08 31.75
N ILE A 30 11.98 -12.03 32.44
CA ILE A 30 10.66 -12.25 31.88
C ILE A 30 10.35 -11.18 30.81
N LEU A 31 10.60 -9.91 31.10
CA LEU A 31 10.41 -8.80 30.19
C LEU A 31 11.24 -8.95 28.90
N LEU A 32 12.51 -9.38 29.02
CA LEU A 32 13.38 -9.64 27.88
C LEU A 32 12.84 -10.77 26.99
N ILE A 33 12.35 -11.86 27.59
CA ILE A 33 11.74 -12.97 26.85
C ILE A 33 10.50 -12.48 26.09
N LEU A 34 9.61 -11.73 26.74
CA LEU A 34 8.42 -11.17 26.10
C LEU A 34 8.78 -10.16 25.00
N ALA A 35 9.75 -9.29 25.25
CA ALA A 35 10.21 -8.30 24.27
C ALA A 35 10.81 -8.96 23.02
N SER A 36 11.47 -10.11 23.16
CA SER A 36 12.07 -10.82 22.01
C SER A 36 11.04 -11.29 20.97
N ALA A 37 9.82 -11.58 21.39
CA ALA A 37 8.74 -12.03 20.50
C ALA A 37 8.09 -10.88 19.69
N VAL A 38 8.23 -9.63 20.12
CA VAL A 38 7.58 -8.47 19.48
C VAL A 38 8.18 -8.16 18.11
N LEU A 39 9.50 -8.27 17.96
CA LEU A 39 10.20 -7.91 16.72
C LEU A 39 9.78 -8.74 15.49
N PRO A 40 9.73 -10.09 15.54
CA PRO A 40 9.30 -10.88 14.39
C PRO A 40 7.85 -10.64 14.02
N LEU A 41 6.97 -10.45 15.02
CA LEU A 41 5.53 -10.22 14.78
C LEU A 41 5.29 -8.89 14.05
N SER A 42 6.03 -7.83 14.40
CA SER A 42 5.92 -6.52 13.77
C SER A 42 6.28 -6.57 12.28
N LYS A 43 7.31 -7.32 11.89
CA LYS A 43 7.73 -7.45 10.48
C LYS A 43 6.62 -8.08 9.63
N VAL A 44 6.00 -9.15 10.10
CA VAL A 44 4.90 -9.83 9.40
C VAL A 44 3.68 -8.91 9.23
N THR A 45 3.34 -8.13 10.26
CA THR A 45 2.21 -7.20 10.20
C THR A 45 2.46 -6.10 9.16
N ILE A 46 3.65 -5.50 9.14
CA ILE A 46 4.02 -4.46 8.17
C ILE A 46 4.01 -5.04 6.73
N GLN A 47 4.51 -6.26 6.56
CA GLN A 47 4.51 -6.91 5.25
C GLN A 47 3.07 -7.16 4.76
N ARG A 48 2.17 -7.65 5.61
CA ARG A 48 0.73 -7.82 5.27
C ARG A 48 0.07 -6.52 4.85
N GLN A 49 0.38 -5.41 5.53
CA GLN A 49 -0.16 -4.11 5.16
C GLN A 49 0.31 -3.69 3.76
N ARG A 50 1.62 -3.80 3.48
CA ARG A 50 2.17 -3.49 2.16
C ARG A 50 1.60 -4.37 1.06
N GLU A 51 1.43 -5.66 1.32
CA GLU A 51 0.80 -6.58 0.36
C GLU A 51 -0.66 -6.20 0.07
N ALA A 52 -1.42 -5.80 1.09
CA ALA A 52 -2.78 -5.31 0.90
C ALA A 52 -2.83 -3.99 0.11
N GLU A 53 -1.90 -3.08 0.38
CA GLU A 53 -1.76 -1.83 -0.36
C GLU A 53 -1.36 -2.07 -1.82
N LEU A 54 -0.40 -2.99 -2.08
CA LEU A 54 -0.01 -3.38 -3.43
C LEU A 54 -1.20 -3.93 -4.23
N ARG A 55 -1.92 -4.89 -3.67
CA ARG A 55 -3.11 -5.46 -4.34
C ARG A 55 -4.20 -4.42 -4.60
N ARG A 56 -4.33 -3.42 -3.72
CA ARG A 56 -5.24 -2.31 -3.94
C ARG A 56 -4.79 -1.43 -5.10
N ALA A 57 -3.51 -1.05 -5.15
CA ALA A 57 -2.94 -0.23 -6.21
C ALA A 57 -3.05 -0.93 -7.58
N LEU A 58 -2.71 -2.22 -7.65
CA LEU A 58 -2.85 -3.02 -8.87
C LEU A 58 -4.31 -3.03 -9.36
N ARG A 59 -5.28 -3.27 -8.48
CA ARG A 59 -6.70 -3.24 -8.87
C ARG A 59 -7.17 -1.86 -9.31
N GLU A 60 -6.70 -0.80 -8.67
CA GLU A 60 -7.05 0.58 -9.02
C GLU A 60 -6.59 0.91 -10.44
N ILE A 61 -5.34 0.58 -10.78
CA ILE A 61 -4.80 0.85 -12.11
C ILE A 61 -5.45 -0.06 -13.17
N ARG A 62 -5.58 -1.37 -12.91
CA ARG A 62 -6.24 -2.31 -13.84
C ARG A 62 -7.68 -1.89 -14.15
N THR A 63 -8.44 -1.50 -13.11
CA THR A 63 -9.80 -0.97 -13.31
C THR A 63 -9.82 0.30 -14.17
N ALA A 64 -8.82 1.17 -14.03
CA ALA A 64 -8.72 2.37 -14.85
C ALA A 64 -8.38 2.06 -16.31
N ILE A 65 -7.51 1.06 -16.55
CA ILE A 65 -7.19 0.54 -17.89
C ILE A 65 -8.44 -0.04 -18.54
N ASP A 66 -9.19 -0.89 -17.81
CA ASP A 66 -10.42 -1.51 -18.29
C ASP A 66 -11.48 -0.44 -18.62
N ASN A 67 -11.69 0.54 -17.75
CA ASN A 67 -12.62 1.64 -17.97
C ASN A 67 -12.23 2.50 -19.20
N HIS A 68 -10.92 2.67 -19.44
CA HIS A 68 -10.45 3.33 -20.66
C HIS A 68 -10.84 2.53 -21.89
N LYS A 69 -10.54 1.23 -21.90
CA LYS A 69 -10.88 0.31 -22.98
C LYS A 69 -12.40 0.32 -23.26
N ASP A 70 -13.21 0.19 -22.21
CA ASP A 70 -14.68 0.24 -22.31
C ASP A 70 -15.15 1.57 -22.93
N SER A 71 -14.53 2.69 -22.58
CA SER A 71 -14.87 4.01 -23.11
C SER A 71 -14.53 4.13 -24.60
N VAL A 72 -13.45 3.46 -25.08
CA VAL A 72 -13.11 3.35 -26.49
C VAL A 72 -14.15 2.50 -27.22
N ASP A 73 -14.46 1.31 -26.67
CA ASP A 73 -15.41 0.37 -27.28
C ASP A 73 -16.83 0.95 -27.39
N LEU A 74 -17.22 1.79 -26.42
CA LEU A 74 -18.49 2.54 -26.45
C LEU A 74 -18.46 3.75 -27.39
N GLY A 75 -17.30 4.07 -28.00
CA GLY A 75 -17.14 5.23 -28.84
C GLY A 75 -17.27 6.57 -28.15
N LEU A 76 -17.03 6.59 -26.81
CA LEU A 76 -17.01 7.82 -26.00
C LEU A 76 -15.72 8.61 -26.17
N ILE A 77 -14.62 7.91 -26.38
CA ILE A 77 -13.29 8.44 -26.66
C ILE A 77 -12.72 7.73 -27.89
N GLY A 78 -11.81 8.37 -28.59
CA GLY A 78 -11.24 7.77 -29.81
C GLY A 78 -10.62 8.82 -30.74
N GLY A 79 -10.60 8.51 -32.05
CA GLY A 79 -10.02 9.37 -33.09
C GLY A 79 -8.49 9.39 -33.00
N VAL A 80 -7.90 10.58 -33.11
CA VAL A 80 -6.43 10.76 -33.08
C VAL A 80 -5.78 10.44 -31.71
N ASN A 81 -6.60 10.27 -30.67
CA ASN A 81 -6.16 9.96 -29.32
C ASN A 81 -6.06 8.44 -29.05
N VAL A 82 -6.44 7.61 -30.00
CA VAL A 82 -6.34 6.14 -29.93
C VAL A 82 -5.48 5.68 -31.08
N GLU A 83 -4.28 5.21 -30.79
CA GLU A 83 -3.34 4.75 -31.79
C GLU A 83 -3.86 3.49 -32.52
N ALA A 84 -3.61 3.40 -33.81
CA ALA A 84 -3.94 2.21 -34.59
C ALA A 84 -3.07 1.03 -34.08
N GLY A 85 -3.72 -0.06 -33.66
CA GLY A 85 -3.02 -1.22 -33.08
C GLY A 85 -2.95 -1.22 -31.54
N SER A 86 -3.42 -0.17 -30.85
CA SER A 86 -3.50 -0.14 -29.39
C SER A 86 -4.57 -1.06 -28.81
N GLU A 87 -5.42 -1.67 -29.67
CA GLU A 87 -6.61 -2.46 -29.28
C GLU A 87 -7.56 -1.71 -28.34
N GLY A 88 -7.44 -0.36 -28.30
CA GLY A 88 -8.22 0.50 -27.40
C GLY A 88 -7.69 0.63 -25.99
N TYR A 89 -6.53 0.07 -25.70
CA TYR A 89 -5.82 0.28 -24.42
C TYR A 89 -5.03 1.60 -24.42
N PRO A 90 -4.77 2.20 -23.25
CA PRO A 90 -4.04 3.47 -23.19
C PRO A 90 -2.57 3.30 -23.62
N PRO A 91 -1.94 4.33 -24.20
CA PRO A 91 -0.53 4.29 -24.60
C PRO A 91 0.41 4.30 -23.39
N ASP A 92 0.01 4.94 -22.30
CA ASP A 92 0.76 5.05 -21.04
C ASP A 92 -0.18 5.26 -19.84
N LEU A 93 0.35 5.24 -18.62
CA LEU A 93 -0.42 5.48 -17.40
C LEU A 93 -0.74 6.97 -17.20
N GLU A 94 0.07 7.85 -17.73
CA GLU A 94 -0.10 9.30 -17.67
C GLU A 94 -1.39 9.72 -18.38
N THR A 95 -1.72 9.11 -19.49
CA THR A 95 -2.97 9.32 -20.24
C THR A 95 -4.21 9.08 -19.39
N LEU A 96 -4.17 8.09 -18.48
CA LEU A 96 -5.27 7.82 -17.56
C LEU A 96 -5.49 8.94 -16.53
N VAL A 97 -4.42 9.67 -16.18
CA VAL A 97 -4.45 10.79 -15.22
C VAL A 97 -4.80 12.11 -15.93
N GLU A 98 -4.20 12.39 -17.08
CA GLU A 98 -4.44 13.61 -17.85
C GLU A 98 -5.86 13.66 -18.42
N GLY A 99 -6.36 12.47 -18.77
CA GLY A 99 -7.68 12.28 -19.36
C GLY A 99 -7.73 12.56 -20.85
N ILE A 100 -8.72 11.96 -21.50
CA ILE A 100 -8.94 12.00 -22.95
C ILE A 100 -10.23 12.76 -23.24
N GLU A 101 -10.21 13.54 -24.32
CA GLU A 101 -11.36 14.31 -24.76
C GLU A 101 -12.50 13.39 -25.24
N VAL A 102 -13.72 13.74 -24.83
CA VAL A 102 -14.93 13.03 -25.25
C VAL A 102 -15.22 13.35 -26.71
N LEU A 103 -15.45 12.31 -27.51
CA LEU A 103 -15.85 12.47 -28.91
C LEU A 103 -17.17 13.24 -29.01
N ASN A 104 -17.23 14.13 -30.00
CA ASN A 104 -18.43 14.94 -30.31
C ASN A 104 -18.88 15.87 -29.16
N ASP A 105 -18.03 16.15 -28.17
CA ASP A 105 -18.30 17.15 -27.14
C ASP A 105 -17.62 18.48 -27.48
N ALA A 106 -18.42 19.44 -27.99
CA ALA A 106 -17.93 20.77 -28.34
C ALA A 106 -17.35 21.57 -27.13
N SER A 107 -17.58 21.12 -25.91
CA SER A 107 -17.06 21.75 -24.69
C SER A 107 -15.61 21.35 -24.35
N GLY A 108 -15.05 20.36 -25.07
CA GLY A 108 -13.69 19.85 -24.80
C GLY A 108 -13.57 19.15 -23.45
N ARG A 109 -14.65 18.56 -22.97
CA ARG A 109 -14.66 17.82 -21.68
C ARG A 109 -13.77 16.59 -21.80
N LYS A 110 -12.92 16.36 -20.76
CA LYS A 110 -12.06 15.19 -20.65
C LYS A 110 -12.60 14.19 -19.63
N ILE A 111 -12.49 12.90 -19.97
CA ILE A 111 -12.69 11.80 -19.02
C ILE A 111 -11.32 11.43 -18.43
N ARG A 112 -11.22 11.40 -17.11
CA ARG A 112 -10.05 10.93 -16.37
C ARG A 112 -10.39 9.63 -15.68
N PHE A 113 -9.52 8.65 -15.79
CA PHE A 113 -9.70 7.31 -15.24
C PHE A 113 -8.95 7.11 -13.92
N LEU A 114 -7.85 7.87 -13.73
CA LEU A 114 -7.10 7.95 -12.48
C LEU A 114 -7.00 9.40 -12.00
N ARG A 115 -6.95 9.60 -10.70
CA ARG A 115 -6.63 10.91 -10.10
C ARG A 115 -5.12 11.16 -10.08
N ARG A 116 -4.36 10.11 -9.88
CA ARG A 116 -2.88 10.07 -9.87
C ARG A 116 -2.45 8.63 -10.05
N ILE A 117 -1.25 8.39 -10.51
CA ILE A 117 -0.66 7.05 -10.54
C ILE A 117 -0.44 6.60 -9.08
N PRO A 118 -1.00 5.44 -8.66
CA PRO A 118 -0.81 4.90 -7.33
C PRO A 118 0.66 4.59 -7.04
N PHE A 119 1.04 4.73 -5.77
CA PHE A 119 2.38 4.43 -5.29
C PHE A 119 2.53 2.92 -5.05
N ASP A 120 3.62 2.31 -5.52
CA ASP A 120 3.98 0.93 -5.22
C ASP A 120 4.65 0.85 -3.84
N PRO A 121 4.04 0.17 -2.84
CA PRO A 121 4.61 0.07 -1.50
C PRO A 121 5.85 -0.82 -1.42
N MET A 122 6.12 -1.66 -2.45
CA MET A 122 7.26 -2.56 -2.47
C MET A 122 8.52 -1.88 -3.00
N THR A 123 8.42 -1.14 -4.09
CA THR A 123 9.54 -0.40 -4.70
C THR A 123 9.68 1.01 -4.13
N ARG A 124 8.62 1.54 -3.51
CA ARG A 124 8.50 2.94 -3.05
C ARG A 124 8.63 3.95 -4.19
N SER A 125 8.04 3.62 -5.32
CA SER A 125 8.04 4.41 -6.55
C SER A 125 6.64 4.46 -7.14
N THR A 126 6.41 5.35 -8.09
CA THR A 126 5.24 5.37 -8.97
C THR A 126 5.53 4.70 -10.32
N GLU A 127 6.72 4.11 -10.46
CA GLU A 127 7.13 3.39 -11.65
C GLU A 127 6.65 1.94 -11.56
N TRP A 128 5.81 1.57 -12.51
CA TRP A 128 5.27 0.21 -12.65
C TRP A 128 5.90 -0.49 -13.85
N GLY A 129 6.04 -1.80 -13.77
CA GLY A 129 6.29 -2.60 -14.95
C GLY A 129 5.02 -2.65 -15.80
N LEU A 130 5.17 -2.48 -17.11
CA LEU A 130 4.08 -2.45 -18.07
C LEU A 130 4.10 -3.69 -18.95
N ARG A 131 2.92 -4.09 -19.44
CA ARG A 131 2.76 -5.13 -20.47
C ARG A 131 1.76 -4.65 -21.50
N SER A 132 2.09 -4.87 -22.77
CA SER A 132 1.16 -4.66 -23.88
C SER A 132 0.25 -5.87 -24.04
N TYR A 133 -0.87 -5.68 -24.72
CA TYR A 133 -1.79 -6.77 -25.03
C TYR A 133 -1.14 -7.89 -25.87
N GLN A 134 -0.15 -7.53 -26.69
CA GLN A 134 0.61 -8.43 -27.57
C GLN A 134 1.75 -9.16 -26.86
N ASP A 135 2.12 -8.71 -25.66
CA ASP A 135 3.23 -9.30 -24.88
C ASP A 135 2.83 -10.64 -24.28
N ALA A 136 3.82 -11.49 -24.04
CA ALA A 136 3.60 -12.73 -23.29
C ALA A 136 3.25 -12.41 -21.81
N PRO A 137 2.34 -13.19 -21.18
CA PRO A 137 1.83 -12.90 -19.85
C PRO A 137 2.89 -12.81 -18.74
N ASP A 138 4.02 -13.48 -18.93
CA ASP A 138 5.15 -13.56 -17.99
C ASP A 138 6.33 -12.65 -18.36
N THR A 139 6.19 -11.86 -19.45
CA THR A 139 7.27 -10.96 -19.88
C THR A 139 7.54 -9.87 -18.85
N THR A 140 8.82 -9.52 -18.73
CA THR A 140 9.29 -8.35 -17.97
C THR A 140 9.79 -7.23 -18.89
N SER A 141 9.60 -7.40 -20.20
CA SER A 141 9.93 -6.40 -21.21
C SER A 141 8.65 -5.89 -21.85
N TRP A 142 8.43 -4.58 -21.79
CA TRP A 142 7.27 -3.94 -22.40
C TRP A 142 7.47 -3.75 -23.90
N GLY A 143 6.48 -4.15 -24.71
CA GLY A 143 6.49 -3.99 -26.16
C GLY A 143 6.36 -2.54 -26.63
N GLY A 144 5.75 -1.67 -25.80
CA GLY A 144 5.64 -0.24 -26.08
C GLY A 144 4.39 0.18 -26.87
N ASP A 145 3.56 -0.78 -27.30
CA ASP A 145 2.38 -0.47 -28.16
C ASP A 145 1.20 0.08 -27.35
N ASN A 146 1.01 -0.40 -26.13
CA ASN A 146 -0.10 0.00 -25.25
C ASN A 146 0.15 -0.52 -23.82
N VAL A 147 -0.71 -0.12 -22.87
CA VAL A 147 -0.69 -0.63 -21.51
C VAL A 147 -1.95 -1.47 -21.27
N TYR A 148 -1.78 -2.79 -21.37
CA TYR A 148 -2.81 -3.78 -21.10
C TYR A 148 -2.82 -4.20 -19.62
N ASP A 149 -1.65 -4.50 -19.08
CA ASP A 149 -1.48 -4.92 -17.69
C ASP A 149 -0.26 -4.25 -17.06
N ILE A 150 -0.25 -4.26 -15.73
CA ILE A 150 0.83 -3.71 -14.93
C ILE A 150 1.28 -4.70 -13.86
N TYR A 151 2.52 -4.59 -13.43
CA TYR A 151 3.08 -5.36 -12.33
C TYR A 151 4.08 -4.53 -11.51
N THR A 152 4.37 -4.96 -10.28
CA THR A 152 5.46 -4.35 -9.50
C THR A 152 6.82 -4.85 -9.99
N THR A 153 7.80 -3.97 -10.08
CA THR A 153 9.18 -4.33 -10.42
C THR A 153 9.95 -4.93 -9.23
N SER A 154 9.29 -5.11 -8.08
CA SER A 154 9.88 -5.72 -6.89
C SER A 154 10.13 -7.22 -7.11
N ARG A 155 11.36 -7.66 -6.82
CA ARG A 155 11.76 -9.07 -6.85
C ARG A 155 11.57 -9.79 -5.51
N GLY A 156 10.85 -9.18 -4.56
CA GLY A 156 10.56 -9.78 -3.26
C GLY A 156 9.50 -10.86 -3.35
N SER A 157 9.43 -11.70 -2.30
CA SER A 157 8.42 -12.74 -2.17
C SER A 157 7.40 -12.35 -1.10
N ALA A 158 6.15 -12.71 -1.35
CA ALA A 158 5.03 -12.52 -0.45
C ALA A 158 5.03 -13.53 0.70
N LEU A 159 4.19 -13.29 1.71
CA LEU A 159 4.04 -14.21 2.84
C LEU A 159 3.48 -15.59 2.46
N ASP A 160 2.81 -15.69 1.32
CA ASP A 160 2.31 -16.94 0.75
C ASP A 160 3.34 -17.68 -0.13
N GLY A 161 4.53 -17.07 -0.32
CA GLY A 161 5.63 -17.63 -1.11
C GLY A 161 5.60 -17.27 -2.59
N THR A 162 4.58 -16.55 -3.09
CA THR A 162 4.54 -16.06 -4.47
C THR A 162 5.46 -14.85 -4.65
N ASN A 163 5.93 -14.58 -5.87
CA ASN A 163 6.69 -13.38 -6.15
C ASN A 163 5.75 -12.21 -6.42
N TYR A 164 6.11 -11.00 -5.95
CA TYR A 164 5.25 -9.83 -6.15
C TYR A 164 5.09 -9.44 -7.62
N ASN A 165 6.09 -9.65 -8.45
CA ASN A 165 6.03 -9.35 -9.89
C ASN A 165 5.12 -10.29 -10.71
N GLU A 166 4.57 -11.30 -10.08
CA GLU A 166 3.60 -12.24 -10.67
C GLU A 166 2.14 -11.89 -10.33
N TRP A 167 1.92 -10.84 -9.53
CA TRP A 167 0.59 -10.44 -9.04
C TRP A 167 -0.23 -9.62 -10.05
#